data_d9b59b5e319e085e6733f7d37abe7ca5
#
_entry.id   d9b59b5e319e085e6733f7d37abe7ca5
#
_cell.length_a   1.000
_cell.length_b   1.000
_cell.length_c   1.000
_cell.angle_alpha   90.00
_cell.angle_beta   90.00
_cell.angle_gamma   90.00
#
_symmetry.space_group_name_H-M   'P 1'
#
loop_
_entity.id
_entity.type
_entity.pdbx_description
1 polymer ?
#
loop_
_entity_poly.entity_id
_entity_poly.type
_entity_poly.pdbx_seq_one_letter_code
_entity_poly.pdbx_strand_id
1 'polypeptide(L)'
;MKLKNKISYLFILLLIAINSNGQQDSITILKLNDFLQLVKQHHPLAKQAELITKSADANTLAAKGNFDPKLFYDFRNKFYDSKNYYELGNGGFKIPTWFGLELKAGYEQNDGSYLNPENTVPNQGLVYSQISLPLLQGLIIDDRRATLKQAKLFQELSVFDKINTINELLYKAGKTYWEWQLAYANLQIHQNAVAISQDRFNAVRKTSSLGDRPAIDTVEANIQLQDRIINLQQATMDYRTKSLLLSNYLWLENDVPIELTEKTIPEIGTLNYEKETMLYSNVLKIDSLINAHPNLKMYDFKLKQLAVEKRFKQDKLKPSLNVNYNPLFNAENINMGYQNNYKWGVTVGFPIFLRKERGDLQLTKLKIATTTYDNLNKRNELMNKVKSTVNEYNTYKEQIAVYSKNVINYERLWQSEKRLFDSGESSLFMINSREMSYINAQIKLNEIINKNKKAALDAEYSFGLLNTIY
;
A
#
# COMPACT_ATOMS: atom_id res chain seq x y z
N MET A 1 -16.33 -4.95 21.77
CA MET A 1 -15.20 -4.11 21.32
C MET A 1 -14.28 -3.59 22.44
N LYS A 2 -14.51 -3.91 23.73
CA LYS A 2 -13.67 -3.43 24.87
C LYS A 2 -12.67 -4.44 25.45
N LEU A 3 -12.63 -5.69 24.98
CA LEU A 3 -11.71 -6.71 25.52
C LEU A 3 -10.39 -6.85 24.73
N LYS A 4 -10.37 -6.54 23.42
CA LYS A 4 -9.14 -6.61 22.60
C LYS A 4 -8.07 -5.57 22.98
N ASN A 5 -8.48 -4.39 23.46
CA ASN A 5 -7.54 -3.35 23.88
C ASN A 5 -6.81 -3.64 25.19
N LYS A 6 -7.37 -4.50 26.07
CA LYS A 6 -6.72 -4.85 27.36
C LYS A 6 -5.55 -5.83 27.19
N ILE A 7 -5.56 -6.67 26.15
CA ILE A 7 -4.46 -7.63 25.89
C ILE A 7 -3.26 -6.90 25.27
N SER A 8 -3.49 -5.87 24.44
CA SER A 8 -2.43 -5.03 23.89
C SER A 8 -1.71 -4.21 24.98
N TYR A 9 -2.44 -3.68 25.96
CA TYR A 9 -1.85 -2.99 27.11
C TYR A 9 -1.01 -3.89 28.02
N LEU A 10 -1.38 -5.18 28.12
CA LEU A 10 -0.62 -6.13 28.93
C LEU A 10 0.73 -6.48 28.29
N PHE A 11 0.80 -6.51 26.97
CA PHE A 11 2.05 -6.79 26.24
C PHE A 11 2.99 -5.56 26.22
N ILE A 12 2.44 -4.35 26.15
CA ILE A 12 3.21 -3.09 26.22
C ILE A 12 3.69 -2.82 27.66
N LEU A 13 2.90 -3.14 28.67
CA LEU A 13 3.31 -3.08 30.08
C LEU A 13 4.38 -4.12 30.42
N LEU A 14 4.39 -5.29 29.75
CA LEU A 14 5.45 -6.29 29.89
C LEU A 14 6.78 -5.82 29.30
N LEU A 15 6.76 -5.02 28.23
CA LEU A 15 7.97 -4.40 27.64
C LEU A 15 8.49 -3.19 28.46
N ILE A 16 7.63 -2.47 29.17
CA ILE A 16 8.01 -1.33 30.00
C ILE A 16 8.38 -1.76 31.44
N ALA A 17 7.78 -2.84 31.95
CA ALA A 17 8.11 -3.41 33.26
C ALA A 17 9.51 -4.06 33.30
N ILE A 18 10.14 -4.34 32.17
CA ILE A 18 11.50 -4.89 32.05
C ILE A 18 12.58 -3.81 32.36
N ASN A 19 12.22 -2.53 32.39
CA ASN A 19 13.20 -1.45 32.67
C ASN A 19 13.43 -1.12 34.16
N SER A 20 12.83 -1.83 35.11
CA SER A 20 12.99 -1.49 36.54
C SER A 20 13.47 -2.61 37.46
N ASN A 21 13.79 -3.82 36.94
CA ASN A 21 14.38 -4.84 37.80
C ASN A 21 15.48 -5.60 37.07
N GLY A 22 16.69 -5.54 37.58
CA GLY A 22 17.81 -6.46 37.42
C GLY A 22 18.03 -7.05 36.05
N GLN A 23 19.09 -6.63 35.42
CA GLN A 23 19.69 -7.12 34.19
C GLN A 23 19.77 -8.68 34.15
N GLN A 24 18.66 -9.33 33.82
CA GLN A 24 18.70 -10.69 33.34
C GLN A 24 19.00 -10.65 31.85
N ASP A 25 20.13 -11.22 31.46
CA ASP A 25 20.62 -11.34 30.07
C ASP A 25 19.74 -12.25 29.22
N SER A 26 18.47 -11.90 29.06
CA SER A 26 17.54 -12.67 28.26
C SER A 26 17.65 -12.27 26.78
N ILE A 27 18.08 -13.23 25.96
CA ILE A 27 18.05 -13.11 24.50
C ILE A 27 16.60 -13.05 24.06
N THR A 28 16.23 -12.02 23.31
CA THR A 28 14.88 -11.87 22.74
C THR A 28 14.85 -12.42 21.31
N ILE A 29 13.98 -13.39 21.05
CA ILE A 29 13.79 -13.96 19.72
C ILE A 29 12.68 -13.20 19.01
N LEU A 30 13.02 -12.54 17.88
CA LEU A 30 12.05 -11.87 17.04
C LEU A 30 11.59 -12.82 15.92
N LYS A 31 10.30 -13.19 15.93
CA LYS A 31 9.70 -14.02 14.89
C LYS A 31 9.18 -13.17 13.74
N LEU A 32 9.13 -13.74 12.52
CA LEU A 32 8.62 -13.02 11.33
C LEU A 32 7.19 -12.51 11.56
N ASN A 33 6.30 -13.33 12.10
CA ASN A 33 4.90 -12.94 12.33
C ASN A 33 4.79 -11.73 13.26
N ASP A 34 5.52 -11.75 14.38
CA ASP A 34 5.49 -10.69 15.38
C ASP A 34 6.07 -9.40 14.77
N PHE A 35 7.17 -9.53 14.02
CA PHE A 35 7.77 -8.41 13.29
C PHE A 35 6.81 -7.79 12.27
N LEU A 36 6.18 -8.60 11.40
CA LEU A 36 5.27 -8.07 10.38
C LEU A 36 4.00 -7.47 10.98
N GLN A 37 3.51 -8.00 12.11
CA GLN A 37 2.41 -7.37 12.85
C GLN A 37 2.80 -6.00 13.42
N LEU A 38 4.00 -5.85 14.00
CA LEU A 38 4.51 -4.56 14.44
C LEU A 38 4.60 -3.55 13.28
N VAL A 39 5.14 -3.99 12.15
CA VAL A 39 5.22 -3.15 10.93
C VAL A 39 3.83 -2.71 10.49
N LYS A 40 2.86 -3.62 10.42
CA LYS A 40 1.49 -3.30 10.01
C LYS A 40 0.79 -2.33 10.96
N GLN A 41 1.08 -2.40 12.26
CA GLN A 41 0.43 -1.58 13.27
C GLN A 41 1.06 -0.19 13.43
N HIS A 42 2.38 -0.10 13.38
CA HIS A 42 3.08 1.11 13.82
C HIS A 42 3.88 1.82 12.74
N HIS A 43 4.21 1.15 11.61
CA HIS A 43 5.03 1.77 10.58
C HIS A 43 4.31 2.97 9.92
N PRO A 44 4.99 4.12 9.70
CA PRO A 44 4.38 5.32 9.11
C PRO A 44 3.68 5.06 7.76
N LEU A 45 4.24 4.19 6.89
CA LEU A 45 3.59 3.84 5.62
C LEU A 45 2.28 3.05 5.81
N ALA A 46 2.14 2.26 6.90
CA ALA A 46 0.87 1.61 7.21
C ALA A 46 -0.18 2.63 7.66
N LYS A 47 0.22 3.62 8.47
CA LYS A 47 -0.63 4.76 8.84
C LYS A 47 -1.00 5.60 7.62
N GLN A 48 -0.05 5.84 6.70
CA GLN A 48 -0.32 6.52 5.44
C GLN A 48 -1.33 5.75 4.58
N ALA A 49 -1.27 4.42 4.55
CA ALA A 49 -2.25 3.60 3.84
C ALA A 49 -3.67 3.78 4.41
N GLU A 50 -3.82 4.00 5.73
CA GLU A 50 -5.12 4.36 6.34
C GLU A 50 -5.66 5.71 5.83
N LEU A 51 -4.78 6.67 5.52
CA LEU A 51 -5.18 7.97 4.99
C LEU A 51 -5.74 7.89 3.57
N ILE A 52 -5.42 6.84 2.79
CA ILE A 52 -5.96 6.65 1.43
C ILE A 52 -7.48 6.58 1.48
N THR A 53 -8.05 5.75 2.36
CA THR A 53 -9.50 5.61 2.50
C THR A 53 -10.15 6.86 3.09
N LYS A 54 -9.51 7.52 4.08
CA LYS A 54 -10.00 8.79 4.64
C LYS A 54 -10.02 9.91 3.59
N SER A 55 -9.02 9.95 2.72
CA SER A 55 -8.97 10.91 1.60
C SER A 55 -10.11 10.66 0.60
N ALA A 56 -10.43 9.39 0.32
CA ALA A 56 -11.56 9.03 -0.53
C ALA A 56 -12.91 9.38 0.10
N ASP A 57 -13.05 9.24 1.42
CA ASP A 57 -14.23 9.69 2.17
C ASP A 57 -14.40 11.20 2.09
N ALA A 58 -13.31 11.97 2.27
CA ALA A 58 -13.31 13.42 2.12
C ALA A 58 -13.68 13.85 0.70
N ASN A 59 -13.16 13.17 -0.33
CA ASN A 59 -13.51 13.41 -1.72
C ASN A 59 -15.01 13.14 -1.98
N THR A 60 -15.55 12.09 -1.38
CA THR A 60 -17.00 11.79 -1.47
C THR A 60 -17.84 12.84 -0.75
N LEU A 61 -17.39 13.35 0.39
CA LEU A 61 -18.03 14.46 1.09
C LEU A 61 -18.04 15.74 0.23
N ALA A 62 -16.89 16.09 -0.36
CA ALA A 62 -16.79 17.23 -1.27
C ALA A 62 -17.72 17.09 -2.49
N ALA A 63 -17.81 15.86 -3.06
CA ALA A 63 -18.73 15.59 -4.16
C ALA A 63 -20.22 15.72 -3.77
N LYS A 64 -20.60 15.38 -2.52
CA LYS A 64 -21.94 15.62 -1.97
C LYS A 64 -22.22 17.11 -1.80
N GLY A 65 -21.22 17.92 -1.44
CA GLY A 65 -21.34 19.36 -1.29
C GLY A 65 -21.77 20.09 -2.58
N ASN A 66 -21.65 19.45 -3.76
CA ASN A 66 -22.23 19.99 -5.00
C ASN A 66 -23.76 20.04 -4.99
N PHE A 67 -24.41 19.36 -4.05
CA PHE A 67 -25.86 19.35 -3.86
C PHE A 67 -26.32 20.22 -2.69
N ASP A 68 -25.40 20.87 -1.99
CA ASP A 68 -25.75 21.72 -0.85
C ASP A 68 -26.54 22.94 -1.30
N PRO A 69 -27.52 23.36 -0.52
CA PRO A 69 -28.23 24.62 -0.72
C PRO A 69 -27.24 25.79 -0.68
N LYS A 70 -27.40 26.72 -1.61
CA LYS A 70 -26.57 27.93 -1.71
C LYS A 70 -27.41 29.16 -1.44
N LEU A 71 -26.99 29.96 -0.48
CA LEU A 71 -27.50 31.32 -0.32
C LEU A 71 -26.80 32.20 -1.38
N PHE A 72 -27.57 33.05 -2.03
CA PHE A 72 -27.05 34.03 -2.97
C PHE A 72 -27.67 35.39 -2.70
N TYR A 73 -26.93 36.45 -3.02
CA TYR A 73 -27.40 37.82 -3.08
C TYR A 73 -26.70 38.51 -4.21
N ASP A 74 -27.47 39.12 -5.11
CA ASP A 74 -27.01 39.92 -6.26
C ASP A 74 -27.58 41.31 -6.09
N PHE A 75 -26.73 42.32 -6.07
CA PHE A 75 -27.10 43.71 -6.03
C PHE A 75 -26.43 44.45 -7.18
N ARG A 76 -27.24 45.14 -7.96
CA ARG A 76 -26.77 45.95 -9.09
C ARG A 76 -27.38 47.34 -9.02
N ASN A 77 -26.51 48.35 -9.11
CA ASN A 77 -26.90 49.77 -9.16
C ASN A 77 -26.26 50.41 -10.41
N LYS A 78 -27.02 51.21 -11.09
CA LYS A 78 -26.47 52.04 -12.17
C LYS A 78 -26.77 53.51 -11.87
N PHE A 79 -25.69 54.27 -11.57
CA PHE A 79 -25.67 55.72 -11.44
C PHE A 79 -24.94 56.32 -12.65
N TYR A 80 -25.63 57.18 -13.40
CA TYR A 80 -25.02 57.80 -14.59
C TYR A 80 -25.68 59.18 -14.81
N ASP A 81 -24.89 60.19 -15.23
CA ASP A 81 -25.32 61.57 -15.49
C ASP A 81 -26.09 62.19 -14.30
N SER A 82 -25.51 62.02 -13.09
CA SER A 82 -26.05 62.49 -11.82
C SER A 82 -27.44 61.94 -11.47
N LYS A 83 -27.85 60.80 -12.06
CA LYS A 83 -29.12 60.13 -11.83
C LYS A 83 -28.96 58.66 -11.42
N ASN A 84 -29.74 58.22 -10.46
CA ASN A 84 -29.88 56.80 -10.18
C ASN A 84 -30.83 56.16 -11.19
N TYR A 85 -30.26 55.36 -12.09
CA TYR A 85 -31.03 54.72 -13.17
C TYR A 85 -31.85 53.56 -12.64
N TYR A 86 -31.17 52.67 -11.87
CA TYR A 86 -31.83 51.53 -11.23
C TYR A 86 -31.01 50.99 -10.09
N GLU A 87 -31.68 50.35 -9.15
CA GLU A 87 -31.19 49.50 -8.12
C GLU A 87 -31.90 48.17 -8.21
N LEU A 88 -31.16 47.05 -8.35
CA LEU A 88 -31.73 45.73 -8.46
C LEU A 88 -31.12 44.87 -7.35
N GLY A 89 -31.94 44.44 -6.40
CA GLY A 89 -31.59 43.53 -5.33
C GLY A 89 -32.29 42.19 -5.49
N ASN A 90 -31.56 41.10 -5.51
CA ASN A 90 -32.09 39.74 -5.60
C ASN A 90 -31.33 38.83 -4.65
N GLY A 91 -32.01 38.26 -3.66
CA GLY A 91 -31.42 37.33 -2.70
C GLY A 91 -32.30 36.12 -2.50
N GLY A 92 -31.66 34.98 -2.18
CA GLY A 92 -32.41 33.76 -2.00
C GLY A 92 -31.61 32.50 -1.85
N PHE A 93 -32.24 31.36 -1.95
CA PHE A 93 -31.65 30.03 -1.86
C PHE A 93 -31.78 29.33 -3.20
N LYS A 94 -30.70 28.59 -3.55
CA LYS A 94 -30.62 27.71 -4.71
C LYS A 94 -30.34 26.29 -4.23
N ILE A 95 -31.21 25.34 -4.54
CA ILE A 95 -31.14 23.96 -4.07
C ILE A 95 -31.03 23.02 -5.27
N PRO A 96 -29.84 22.52 -5.60
CA PRO A 96 -29.69 21.48 -6.61
C PRO A 96 -30.15 20.14 -6.03
N THR A 97 -30.97 19.39 -6.80
CA THR A 97 -31.45 18.08 -6.34
C THR A 97 -30.67 16.92 -6.96
N TRP A 98 -30.65 15.78 -6.29
CA TRP A 98 -29.98 14.56 -6.74
C TRP A 98 -30.64 13.91 -7.99
N PHE A 99 -31.88 14.27 -8.30
CA PHE A 99 -32.63 13.76 -9.47
C PHE A 99 -32.60 14.71 -10.68
N GLY A 100 -31.88 15.84 -10.59
CA GLY A 100 -31.61 16.71 -11.73
C GLY A 100 -32.48 17.98 -11.79
N LEU A 101 -33.48 18.15 -10.95
CA LEU A 101 -34.18 19.42 -10.78
C LEU A 101 -33.29 20.41 -10.02
N GLU A 102 -33.46 21.69 -10.32
CA GLU A 102 -32.91 22.79 -9.53
C GLU A 102 -34.07 23.64 -9.01
N LEU A 103 -34.14 23.78 -7.68
CA LEU A 103 -35.08 24.63 -7.02
C LEU A 103 -34.38 25.92 -6.62
N LYS A 104 -35.07 27.06 -6.82
CA LYS A 104 -34.63 28.38 -6.36
C LYS A 104 -35.79 29.06 -5.71
N ALA A 105 -35.57 29.73 -4.59
CA ALA A 105 -36.54 30.60 -3.95
C ALA A 105 -35.85 31.89 -3.54
N GLY A 106 -36.48 33.01 -3.74
CA GLY A 106 -35.82 34.28 -3.46
C GLY A 106 -36.81 35.44 -3.36
N TYR A 107 -36.22 36.58 -3.08
CA TYR A 107 -36.88 37.86 -2.94
C TYR A 107 -36.16 38.87 -3.83
N GLU A 108 -36.97 39.62 -4.60
CA GLU A 108 -36.49 40.69 -5.48
C GLU A 108 -37.02 42.02 -4.98
N GLN A 109 -36.17 43.02 -4.87
CA GLN A 109 -36.48 44.41 -4.60
C GLN A 109 -35.79 45.29 -5.64
N ASN A 110 -36.55 46.00 -6.42
CA ASN A 110 -36.04 46.82 -7.52
C ASN A 110 -36.61 48.22 -7.43
N ASP A 111 -35.79 49.25 -7.65
CA ASP A 111 -36.18 50.65 -7.68
C ASP A 111 -35.34 51.45 -8.74
N GLY A 112 -35.82 52.62 -9.13
CA GLY A 112 -35.05 53.52 -10.00
C GLY A 112 -35.92 54.23 -11.06
N SER A 113 -35.51 55.45 -11.38
CA SER A 113 -36.25 56.33 -12.32
C SER A 113 -36.31 55.83 -13.78
N TYR A 114 -35.33 54.94 -14.14
CA TYR A 114 -35.22 54.37 -15.48
C TYR A 114 -35.19 52.83 -15.41
N LEU A 115 -35.98 52.28 -14.50
CA LEU A 115 -36.15 50.84 -14.39
C LEU A 115 -36.88 50.28 -15.61
N ASN A 116 -36.35 49.22 -16.24
CA ASN A 116 -37.09 48.52 -17.28
C ASN A 116 -38.41 47.97 -16.74
N PRO A 117 -39.52 48.12 -17.49
CA PRO A 117 -40.84 47.66 -17.05
C PRO A 117 -40.85 46.18 -16.59
N GLU A 118 -40.03 45.36 -17.21
CA GLU A 118 -39.90 43.92 -16.88
C GLU A 118 -39.29 43.64 -15.49
N ASN A 119 -38.56 44.61 -14.93
CA ASN A 119 -37.95 44.53 -13.61
C ASN A 119 -38.79 45.26 -12.53
N THR A 120 -39.95 45.76 -12.87
CA THR A 120 -40.84 46.43 -11.94
C THR A 120 -41.43 45.38 -10.97
N VAL A 121 -41.31 45.65 -9.69
CA VAL A 121 -41.85 44.80 -8.60
C VAL A 121 -42.75 45.68 -7.73
N PRO A 122 -43.64 45.05 -6.93
CA PRO A 122 -44.41 45.78 -5.92
C PRO A 122 -43.50 46.54 -4.94
N ASN A 123 -43.98 47.64 -4.35
CA ASN A 123 -43.21 48.49 -3.43
C ASN A 123 -42.56 47.70 -2.27
N GLN A 124 -43.19 46.63 -1.83
CA GLN A 124 -42.68 45.76 -0.77
C GLN A 124 -41.88 44.55 -1.30
N GLY A 125 -41.53 44.58 -2.60
CA GLY A 125 -40.78 43.52 -3.24
C GLY A 125 -41.62 42.33 -3.72
N LEU A 126 -40.92 41.40 -4.35
CA LEU A 126 -41.51 40.21 -4.98
C LEU A 126 -40.84 38.94 -4.44
N VAL A 127 -41.62 38.04 -3.87
CA VAL A 127 -41.16 36.71 -3.52
C VAL A 127 -41.37 35.79 -4.72
N TYR A 128 -40.40 34.97 -5.05
CA TYR A 128 -40.51 33.98 -6.13
C TYR A 128 -39.99 32.62 -5.72
N SER A 129 -40.50 31.58 -6.34
CA SER A 129 -39.86 30.29 -6.40
C SER A 129 -39.61 29.93 -7.86
N GLN A 130 -38.60 29.12 -8.12
CA GLN A 130 -38.24 28.67 -9.47
C GLN A 130 -38.00 27.18 -9.45
N ILE A 131 -38.57 26.48 -10.42
CA ILE A 131 -38.25 25.10 -10.73
C ILE A 131 -37.56 25.10 -12.10
N SER A 132 -36.35 24.58 -12.15
CA SER A 132 -35.61 24.44 -13.41
C SER A 132 -35.41 22.96 -13.72
N LEU A 133 -35.87 22.54 -14.89
CA LEU A 133 -35.84 21.15 -15.35
C LEU A 133 -35.07 21.04 -16.67
N PRO A 134 -33.93 20.34 -16.69
CA PRO A 134 -33.26 19.97 -17.93
C PRO A 134 -34.02 18.82 -18.61
N LEU A 135 -34.44 18.98 -19.85
CA LEU A 135 -35.23 17.98 -20.57
C LEU A 135 -34.39 17.08 -21.49
N LEU A 136 -33.18 17.47 -21.90
CA LEU A 136 -32.32 16.71 -22.79
C LEU A 136 -30.95 16.48 -22.16
N GLN A 137 -30.01 17.41 -22.35
CA GLN A 137 -28.69 17.36 -21.69
C GLN A 137 -28.87 17.58 -20.20
N GLY A 138 -28.28 16.72 -19.38
CA GLY A 138 -28.36 16.82 -17.91
C GLY A 138 -29.60 16.16 -17.29
N LEU A 139 -30.54 15.61 -18.08
CA LEU A 139 -31.72 14.91 -17.52
C LEU A 139 -31.30 13.64 -16.77
N ILE A 140 -30.51 12.77 -17.41
CA ILE A 140 -30.11 11.46 -16.85
C ILE A 140 -28.85 11.58 -15.99
N ILE A 141 -27.88 12.35 -16.49
CA ILE A 141 -26.58 12.54 -15.84
C ILE A 141 -26.09 13.97 -16.07
N ASP A 142 -25.72 14.65 -15.03
CA ASP A 142 -25.03 15.96 -15.06
C ASP A 142 -23.68 15.88 -14.38
N ASP A 143 -22.94 16.96 -14.36
CA ASP A 143 -21.62 17.04 -13.75
C ASP A 143 -21.62 16.64 -12.27
N ARG A 144 -22.60 17.12 -11.50
CA ARG A 144 -22.76 16.84 -10.05
C ARG A 144 -22.98 15.35 -9.79
N ARG A 145 -23.90 14.73 -10.54
CA ARG A 145 -24.21 13.29 -10.41
C ARG A 145 -23.07 12.41 -10.93
N ALA A 146 -22.40 12.83 -12.00
CA ALA A 146 -21.22 12.12 -12.50
C ALA A 146 -20.08 12.14 -11.48
N THR A 147 -19.76 13.32 -10.94
CA THR A 147 -18.73 13.51 -9.91
C THR A 147 -19.01 12.69 -8.67
N LEU A 148 -20.27 12.71 -8.17
CA LEU A 148 -20.65 11.91 -7.00
C LEU A 148 -20.54 10.40 -7.24
N LYS A 149 -20.96 9.93 -8.44
CA LYS A 149 -20.81 8.51 -8.80
C LYS A 149 -19.33 8.10 -8.91
N GLN A 150 -18.50 8.94 -9.51
CA GLN A 150 -17.06 8.70 -9.60
C GLN A 150 -16.40 8.71 -8.22
N ALA A 151 -16.77 9.63 -7.33
CA ALA A 151 -16.25 9.68 -5.97
C ALA A 151 -16.59 8.43 -5.16
N LYS A 152 -17.83 7.90 -5.27
CA LYS A 152 -18.22 6.64 -4.63
C LYS A 152 -17.42 5.44 -5.17
N LEU A 153 -17.20 5.37 -6.49
CA LEU A 153 -16.37 4.33 -7.09
C LEU A 153 -14.89 4.46 -6.70
N PHE A 154 -14.41 5.70 -6.49
CA PHE A 154 -13.07 5.95 -5.97
C PHE A 154 -12.94 5.50 -4.51
N GLN A 155 -13.99 5.66 -3.70
CA GLN A 155 -14.03 5.16 -2.33
C GLN A 155 -13.87 3.63 -2.29
N GLU A 156 -14.56 2.89 -3.16
CA GLU A 156 -14.39 1.45 -3.30
C GLU A 156 -12.99 1.06 -3.80
N LEU A 157 -12.45 1.81 -4.78
CA LEU A 157 -11.10 1.62 -5.30
C LEU A 157 -10.05 1.80 -4.20
N SER A 158 -10.22 2.82 -3.35
CA SER A 158 -9.27 3.18 -2.29
C SER A 158 -9.06 2.08 -1.24
N VAL A 159 -10.06 1.22 -1.03
CA VAL A 159 -9.92 0.04 -0.16
C VAL A 159 -8.87 -0.93 -0.70
N PHE A 160 -8.89 -1.19 -2.01
CA PHE A 160 -7.91 -2.08 -2.65
C PHE A 160 -6.54 -1.43 -2.77
N ASP A 161 -6.47 -0.12 -2.95
CA ASP A 161 -5.22 0.64 -2.96
C ASP A 161 -4.53 0.60 -1.59
N LYS A 162 -5.28 0.78 -0.50
CA LYS A 162 -4.81 0.54 0.87
C LYS A 162 -4.24 -0.86 1.04
N ILE A 163 -4.97 -1.91 0.60
CA ILE A 163 -4.51 -3.30 0.70
C ILE A 163 -3.20 -3.50 -0.06
N ASN A 164 -3.09 -2.96 -1.28
CA ASN A 164 -1.86 -3.05 -2.07
C ASN A 164 -0.67 -2.35 -1.39
N THR A 165 -0.90 -1.16 -0.83
CA THR A 165 0.15 -0.40 -0.12
C THR A 165 0.65 -1.17 1.10
N ILE A 166 -0.24 -1.78 1.87
CA ILE A 166 0.13 -2.62 3.03
C ILE A 166 0.85 -3.90 2.55
N ASN A 167 0.36 -4.57 1.51
CA ASN A 167 1.01 -5.75 0.95
C ASN A 167 2.44 -5.44 0.51
N GLU A 168 2.68 -4.32 -0.15
CA GLU A 168 4.02 -3.91 -0.59
C GLU A 168 4.94 -3.62 0.60
N LEU A 169 4.44 -2.97 1.63
CA LEU A 169 5.17 -2.70 2.87
C LEU A 169 5.59 -4.01 3.55
N LEU A 170 4.65 -4.92 3.78
CA LEU A 170 4.91 -6.22 4.44
C LEU A 170 5.87 -7.08 3.61
N TYR A 171 5.76 -7.03 2.29
CA TYR A 171 6.66 -7.72 1.39
C TYR A 171 8.11 -7.24 1.51
N LYS A 172 8.33 -5.92 1.48
CA LYS A 172 9.67 -5.34 1.64
C LYS A 172 10.24 -5.64 3.02
N ALA A 173 9.44 -5.48 4.05
CA ALA A 173 9.82 -5.79 5.43
C ALA A 173 10.20 -7.27 5.60
N GLY A 174 9.38 -8.19 5.10
CA GLY A 174 9.64 -9.63 5.16
C GLY A 174 10.91 -10.05 4.43
N LYS A 175 11.19 -9.45 3.26
CA LYS A 175 12.49 -9.68 2.56
C LYS A 175 13.68 -9.24 3.39
N THR A 176 13.58 -8.09 4.02
CA THR A 176 14.65 -7.57 4.89
C THR A 176 14.84 -8.46 6.11
N TYR A 177 13.75 -8.99 6.69
CA TYR A 177 13.83 -9.94 7.79
C TYR A 177 14.60 -11.22 7.40
N TRP A 178 14.31 -11.79 6.23
CA TRP A 178 15.00 -12.99 5.76
C TRP A 178 16.49 -12.73 5.45
N GLU A 179 16.84 -11.52 4.98
CA GLU A 179 18.26 -11.14 4.82
C GLU A 179 18.99 -11.01 6.16
N TRP A 180 18.34 -10.46 7.16
CA TRP A 180 18.86 -10.36 8.52
C TRP A 180 19.07 -11.74 9.14
N GLN A 181 18.11 -12.65 8.97
CA GLN A 181 18.23 -14.03 9.44
C GLN A 181 19.40 -14.77 8.78
N LEU A 182 19.59 -14.61 7.46
CA LEU A 182 20.71 -15.20 6.74
C LEU A 182 22.05 -14.68 7.28
N ALA A 183 22.17 -13.38 7.46
CA ALA A 183 23.39 -12.76 7.97
C ALA A 183 23.74 -13.26 9.38
N TYR A 184 22.71 -13.42 10.25
CA TYR A 184 22.90 -14.00 11.57
C TYR A 184 23.36 -15.45 11.51
N ALA A 185 22.72 -16.28 10.67
CA ALA A 185 23.10 -17.70 10.53
C ALA A 185 24.54 -17.85 10.02
N ASN A 186 24.97 -16.99 9.07
CA ASN A 186 26.35 -17.01 8.57
C ASN A 186 27.34 -16.50 9.63
N LEU A 187 26.97 -15.49 10.44
CA LEU A 187 27.78 -15.02 11.56
C LEU A 187 28.11 -16.15 12.53
N GLN A 188 27.11 -16.98 12.89
CA GLN A 188 27.28 -18.15 13.78
C GLN A 188 28.28 -19.17 13.19
N ILE A 189 28.25 -19.42 11.88
CA ILE A 189 29.18 -20.32 11.20
C ILE A 189 30.63 -19.78 11.31
N HIS A 190 30.83 -18.47 11.05
CA HIS A 190 32.15 -17.86 11.10
C HIS A 190 32.68 -17.75 12.53
N GLN A 191 31.84 -17.52 13.54
CA GLN A 191 32.25 -17.58 14.95
C GLN A 191 32.77 -18.96 15.34
N ASN A 192 32.05 -20.02 14.96
CA ASN A 192 32.50 -21.40 15.18
C ASN A 192 33.78 -21.73 14.42
N ALA A 193 33.95 -21.24 13.19
CA ALA A 193 35.15 -21.45 12.38
C ALA A 193 36.38 -20.81 13.02
N VAL A 194 36.28 -19.60 13.58
CA VAL A 194 37.38 -18.96 14.31
C VAL A 194 37.75 -19.75 15.55
N ALA A 195 36.78 -20.22 16.35
CA ALA A 195 37.05 -21.01 17.55
C ALA A 195 37.82 -22.28 17.22
N ILE A 196 37.36 -23.05 16.21
CA ILE A 196 38.02 -24.28 15.75
C ILE A 196 39.45 -23.99 15.23
N SER A 197 39.61 -22.93 14.45
CA SER A 197 40.91 -22.55 13.90
C SER A 197 41.89 -22.08 14.96
N GLN A 198 41.42 -21.36 15.99
CA GLN A 198 42.23 -20.94 17.15
C GLN A 198 42.73 -22.13 17.95
N ASP A 199 41.86 -23.11 18.22
CA ASP A 199 42.23 -24.33 18.93
C ASP A 199 43.30 -25.13 18.14
N ARG A 200 43.12 -25.23 16.82
CA ARG A 200 44.09 -25.88 15.93
C ARG A 200 45.43 -25.17 15.92
N PHE A 201 45.44 -23.85 15.79
CA PHE A 201 46.69 -23.06 15.83
C PHE A 201 47.43 -23.28 17.14
N ASN A 202 46.74 -23.28 18.28
CA ASN A 202 47.32 -23.53 19.60
C ASN A 202 47.90 -24.94 19.70
N ALA A 203 47.24 -25.97 19.17
CA ALA A 203 47.70 -27.35 19.14
C ALA A 203 48.93 -27.51 18.25
N VAL A 204 48.91 -26.99 17.01
CA VAL A 204 50.04 -27.04 16.07
C VAL A 204 51.28 -26.31 16.63
N ARG A 205 51.08 -25.13 17.24
CA ARG A 205 52.17 -24.37 17.89
C ARG A 205 52.83 -25.18 19.02
N LYS A 206 52.02 -25.87 19.85
CA LYS A 206 52.53 -26.69 20.94
C LYS A 206 53.30 -27.90 20.43
N THR A 207 52.78 -28.65 19.46
CA THR A 207 53.48 -29.83 18.88
C THR A 207 54.75 -29.46 18.11
N SER A 208 54.76 -28.30 17.41
CA SER A 208 55.97 -27.78 16.77
C SER A 208 57.04 -27.39 17.79
N SER A 209 56.65 -26.80 18.94
CA SER A 209 57.62 -26.47 20.01
C SER A 209 58.24 -27.71 20.70
N LEU A 210 57.57 -28.87 20.60
CA LEU A 210 58.05 -30.15 21.08
C LEU A 210 58.91 -30.91 20.05
N GLY A 211 58.98 -30.39 18.81
CA GLY A 211 59.73 -31.00 17.73
C GLY A 211 58.96 -32.05 16.92
N ASP A 212 57.69 -32.28 17.23
CA ASP A 212 56.88 -33.33 16.59
C ASP A 212 56.33 -32.86 15.23
N ARG A 213 56.39 -31.55 14.90
CA ARG A 213 55.92 -30.97 13.64
C ARG A 213 56.91 -29.91 13.11
N PRO A 214 56.97 -29.71 11.78
CA PRO A 214 57.78 -28.65 11.17
C PRO A 214 57.29 -27.25 11.62
N ALA A 215 58.22 -26.31 11.79
CA ALA A 215 57.87 -24.91 12.15
C ALA A 215 56.98 -24.22 11.12
N ILE A 216 57.07 -24.62 9.83
CA ILE A 216 56.22 -24.08 8.74
C ILE A 216 54.74 -24.35 8.96
N ASP A 217 54.37 -25.46 9.60
CA ASP A 217 52.95 -25.77 9.94
C ASP A 217 52.34 -24.71 10.87
N THR A 218 53.16 -24.12 11.75
CA THR A 218 52.67 -23.02 12.63
C THR A 218 52.36 -21.77 11.83
N VAL A 219 53.12 -21.46 10.80
CA VAL A 219 52.90 -20.33 9.90
C VAL A 219 51.61 -20.57 9.11
N GLU A 220 51.41 -21.75 8.54
CA GLU A 220 50.18 -22.12 7.81
C GLU A 220 48.95 -22.05 8.70
N ALA A 221 49.00 -22.61 9.92
CA ALA A 221 47.91 -22.57 10.88
C ALA A 221 47.56 -21.11 11.28
N ASN A 222 48.54 -20.23 11.41
CA ASN A 222 48.34 -18.83 11.73
C ASN A 222 47.67 -18.07 10.56
N ILE A 223 48.09 -18.32 9.32
CA ILE A 223 47.46 -17.73 8.12
C ILE A 223 45.99 -18.12 8.07
N GLN A 224 45.68 -19.41 8.26
CA GLN A 224 44.30 -19.89 8.28
C GLN A 224 43.44 -19.22 9.39
N LEU A 225 44.01 -19.07 10.58
CA LEU A 225 43.32 -18.35 11.68
C LEU A 225 43.06 -16.89 11.31
N GLN A 226 44.00 -16.18 10.73
CA GLN A 226 43.85 -14.78 10.29
C GLN A 226 42.75 -14.66 9.23
N ASP A 227 42.71 -15.58 8.24
CA ASP A 227 41.64 -15.61 7.23
C ASP A 227 40.26 -15.83 7.87
N ARG A 228 40.15 -16.72 8.88
CA ARG A 228 38.88 -16.91 9.62
C ARG A 228 38.45 -15.66 10.37
N ILE A 229 39.41 -14.95 10.99
CA ILE A 229 39.12 -13.68 11.69
C ILE A 229 38.62 -12.62 10.72
N ILE A 230 39.22 -12.48 9.54
CA ILE A 230 38.79 -11.54 8.51
C ILE A 230 37.34 -11.89 8.07
N ASN A 231 37.07 -13.17 7.79
CA ASN A 231 35.74 -13.62 7.42
C ASN A 231 34.69 -13.37 8.52
N LEU A 232 35.05 -13.52 9.81
CA LEU A 232 34.19 -13.19 10.94
C LEU A 232 33.91 -11.68 11.03
N GLN A 233 34.94 -10.85 10.80
CA GLN A 233 34.77 -9.38 10.77
C GLN A 233 33.79 -8.97 9.67
N GLN A 234 33.93 -9.56 8.46
CA GLN A 234 33.02 -9.33 7.36
C GLN A 234 31.57 -9.76 7.70
N ALA A 235 31.40 -10.96 8.22
CA ALA A 235 30.07 -11.46 8.64
C ALA A 235 29.43 -10.62 9.76
N THR A 236 30.26 -10.10 10.69
CA THR A 236 29.81 -9.20 11.74
C THR A 236 29.33 -7.87 11.16
N MET A 237 30.06 -7.29 10.22
CA MET A 237 29.67 -6.08 9.52
C MET A 237 28.39 -6.30 8.74
N ASP A 238 28.26 -7.40 8.00
CA ASP A 238 27.04 -7.74 7.24
C ASP A 238 25.82 -7.89 8.16
N TYR A 239 25.97 -8.59 9.28
CA TYR A 239 24.88 -8.73 10.27
C TYR A 239 24.44 -7.38 10.86
N ARG A 240 25.38 -6.52 11.26
CA ARG A 240 25.06 -5.17 11.77
C ARG A 240 24.37 -4.33 10.71
N THR A 241 24.84 -4.37 9.46
CA THR A 241 24.22 -3.65 8.35
C THR A 241 22.77 -4.14 8.13
N LYS A 242 22.53 -5.46 8.12
CA LYS A 242 21.19 -6.01 7.95
C LYS A 242 20.28 -5.71 9.16
N SER A 243 20.82 -5.65 10.38
CA SER A 243 20.09 -5.24 11.58
C SER A 243 19.61 -3.79 11.48
N LEU A 244 20.47 -2.86 11.03
CA LEU A 244 20.10 -1.47 10.81
C LEU A 244 19.05 -1.31 9.70
N LEU A 245 19.17 -2.08 8.61
CA LEU A 245 18.15 -2.07 7.54
C LEU A 245 16.79 -2.60 8.03
N LEU A 246 16.80 -3.60 8.92
CA LEU A 246 15.56 -4.09 9.53
C LEU A 246 14.94 -3.07 10.49
N SER A 247 15.77 -2.33 11.22
CA SER A 247 15.34 -1.28 12.14
C SER A 247 14.55 -0.16 11.45
N ASN A 248 14.73 0.07 10.14
CA ASN A 248 13.92 1.00 9.37
C ASN A 248 12.42 0.66 9.39
N TYR A 249 12.07 -0.60 9.66
CA TYR A 249 10.68 -1.07 9.73
C TYR A 249 10.14 -1.15 11.16
N LEU A 250 10.98 -0.92 12.19
CA LEU A 250 10.59 -1.02 13.57
C LEU A 250 10.20 0.34 14.13
N TRP A 251 8.92 0.46 14.50
CA TRP A 251 8.34 1.69 15.04
C TRP A 251 7.46 1.36 16.23
N LEU A 252 7.49 2.24 17.24
CA LEU A 252 6.55 2.24 18.38
C LEU A 252 5.33 3.11 18.09
N GLU A 253 4.41 3.10 19.06
CA GLU A 253 3.36 4.12 19.14
C GLU A 253 3.98 5.52 19.15
N ASN A 254 3.25 6.51 18.60
CA ASN A 254 3.70 7.91 18.47
C ASN A 254 4.88 8.15 17.51
N ASP A 255 5.04 7.28 16.49
CA ASP A 255 6.01 7.45 15.41
C ASP A 255 7.48 7.50 15.88
N VAL A 256 7.81 6.77 16.93
CA VAL A 256 9.18 6.66 17.44
C VAL A 256 9.88 5.47 16.78
N PRO A 257 10.98 5.69 16.00
CA PRO A 257 11.76 4.60 15.43
C PRO A 257 12.54 3.87 16.53
N ILE A 258 12.73 2.54 16.34
CA ILE A 258 13.51 1.70 17.26
C ILE A 258 14.62 1.02 16.48
N GLU A 259 15.81 0.98 17.09
CA GLU A 259 16.90 0.12 16.59
C GLU A 259 16.86 -1.25 17.27
N LEU A 260 17.23 -2.27 16.51
CA LEU A 260 17.42 -3.62 17.05
C LEU A 260 18.60 -3.62 18.03
N THR A 261 18.35 -4.15 19.23
CA THR A 261 19.43 -4.37 20.21
C THR A 261 20.27 -5.58 19.82
N GLU A 262 21.54 -5.61 20.23
CA GLU A 262 22.44 -6.76 19.99
C GLU A 262 21.92 -8.07 20.62
N LYS A 263 21.01 -7.97 21.60
CA LYS A 263 20.37 -9.11 22.28
C LYS A 263 19.16 -9.67 21.53
N THR A 264 18.70 -8.96 20.46
CA THR A 264 17.59 -9.44 19.63
C THR A 264 18.12 -10.26 18.48
N ILE A 265 17.73 -11.54 18.43
CA ILE A 265 18.13 -12.48 17.39
C ILE A 265 16.93 -12.98 16.59
N PRO A 266 17.11 -13.37 15.32
CA PRO A 266 16.04 -14.00 14.56
C PRO A 266 15.72 -15.40 15.08
N GLU A 267 14.49 -15.86 14.84
CA GLU A 267 14.16 -17.26 15.06
C GLU A 267 14.99 -18.14 14.10
N ILE A 268 15.86 -18.96 14.67
CA ILE A 268 16.57 -20.01 13.94
C ILE A 268 15.73 -21.28 14.14
N GLY A 269 14.84 -21.57 13.22
CA GLY A 269 13.96 -22.71 13.34
C GLY A 269 14.06 -23.66 12.16
N THR A 270 13.80 -24.93 12.44
CA THR A 270 13.52 -25.96 11.46
C THR A 270 12.41 -25.50 10.50
N LEU A 271 12.64 -25.77 9.22
CA LEU A 271 11.66 -25.53 8.16
C LEU A 271 10.36 -26.25 8.47
N ASN A 272 9.38 -25.56 9.05
CA ASN A 272 8.01 -26.08 9.21
C ASN A 272 7.28 -26.00 7.87
N TYR A 273 7.47 -27.01 7.03
CA TYR A 273 6.86 -27.12 5.69
C TYR A 273 5.35 -27.36 5.70
N GLU A 274 4.77 -27.79 6.83
CA GLU A 274 3.38 -28.26 6.86
C GLU A 274 2.33 -27.15 6.63
N LYS A 275 2.59 -25.94 7.11
CA LYS A 275 1.67 -24.80 6.96
C LYS A 275 1.74 -24.14 5.58
N GLU A 276 2.88 -24.24 4.93
CA GLU A 276 3.18 -23.63 3.63
C GLU A 276 2.62 -24.43 2.44
N THR A 277 2.45 -25.75 2.61
CA THR A 277 2.08 -26.67 1.50
C THR A 277 0.66 -26.49 0.99
N MET A 278 -0.28 -25.99 1.81
CA MET A 278 -1.69 -25.83 1.42
C MET A 278 -1.95 -24.70 0.40
N LEU A 279 -1.15 -23.62 0.44
CA LEU A 279 -1.30 -22.50 -0.48
C LEU A 279 -0.82 -22.83 -1.90
N TYR A 280 0.21 -23.68 -2.02
CA TYR A 280 0.90 -23.95 -3.28
C TYR A 280 0.43 -25.22 -4.00
N SER A 281 -0.30 -26.09 -3.32
CA SER A 281 -0.81 -27.35 -3.91
C SER A 281 -2.07 -27.17 -4.78
N ASN A 282 -2.77 -26.05 -4.68
CA ASN A 282 -4.02 -25.78 -5.39
C ASN A 282 -3.83 -24.96 -6.68
N VAL A 283 -3.08 -25.49 -7.65
CA VAL A 283 -2.97 -24.92 -9.01
C VAL A 283 -4.36 -24.66 -9.64
N LEU A 284 -5.38 -25.44 -9.26
CA LEU A 284 -6.77 -25.28 -9.72
C LEU A 284 -7.47 -24.00 -9.18
N LYS A 285 -6.94 -23.32 -8.17
CA LYS A 285 -7.51 -22.08 -7.61
C LYS A 285 -6.78 -20.80 -8.03
N ILE A 286 -5.71 -20.91 -8.81
CA ILE A 286 -4.89 -19.74 -9.21
C ILE A 286 -5.74 -18.70 -9.92
N ASP A 287 -6.58 -19.08 -10.87
CA ASP A 287 -7.45 -18.16 -11.60
C ASP A 287 -8.43 -17.42 -10.68
N SER A 288 -9.00 -18.12 -9.71
CA SER A 288 -9.91 -17.52 -8.73
C SER A 288 -9.19 -16.50 -7.83
N LEU A 289 -7.99 -16.83 -7.34
CA LEU A 289 -7.18 -15.95 -6.50
C LEU A 289 -6.72 -14.71 -7.28
N ILE A 290 -6.30 -14.90 -8.54
CA ILE A 290 -5.89 -13.78 -9.39
C ILE A 290 -7.08 -12.86 -9.68
N ASN A 291 -8.28 -13.38 -9.96
CA ASN A 291 -9.46 -12.55 -10.16
C ASN A 291 -9.85 -11.74 -8.91
N ALA A 292 -9.49 -12.21 -7.72
CA ALA A 292 -9.69 -11.52 -6.45
C ALA A 292 -8.54 -10.56 -6.12
N HIS A 293 -7.44 -10.55 -6.90
CA HIS A 293 -6.25 -9.77 -6.60
C HIS A 293 -6.56 -8.27 -6.52
N PRO A 294 -6.11 -7.56 -5.45
CA PRO A 294 -6.43 -6.15 -5.22
C PRO A 294 -6.09 -5.24 -6.41
N ASN A 295 -4.95 -5.45 -7.07
CA ASN A 295 -4.57 -4.68 -8.25
C ASN A 295 -5.58 -4.80 -9.40
N LEU A 296 -6.13 -6.00 -9.67
CA LEU A 296 -7.14 -6.18 -10.72
C LEU A 296 -8.46 -5.54 -10.32
N LYS A 297 -8.84 -5.61 -9.05
CA LYS A 297 -10.02 -4.91 -8.53
C LYS A 297 -9.92 -3.40 -8.71
N MET A 298 -8.74 -2.81 -8.53
CA MET A 298 -8.52 -1.39 -8.81
C MET A 298 -8.79 -1.06 -10.28
N TYR A 299 -8.33 -1.88 -11.23
CA TYR A 299 -8.63 -1.70 -12.65
C TYR A 299 -10.14 -1.81 -12.93
N ASP A 300 -10.84 -2.76 -12.30
CA ASP A 300 -12.29 -2.92 -12.44
C ASP A 300 -13.03 -1.64 -12.01
N PHE A 301 -12.69 -1.06 -10.85
CA PHE A 301 -13.30 0.17 -10.37
C PHE A 301 -12.92 1.38 -11.23
N LYS A 302 -11.67 1.46 -11.72
CA LYS A 302 -11.23 2.50 -12.66
C LYS A 302 -12.01 2.44 -13.97
N LEU A 303 -12.25 1.25 -14.51
CA LEU A 303 -13.10 1.07 -15.71
C LEU A 303 -14.56 1.49 -15.45
N LYS A 304 -15.10 1.20 -14.25
CA LYS A 304 -16.44 1.69 -13.86
C LYS A 304 -16.50 3.22 -13.79
N GLN A 305 -15.47 3.88 -13.24
CA GLN A 305 -15.37 5.35 -13.22
C GLN A 305 -15.34 5.92 -14.64
N LEU A 306 -14.51 5.36 -15.52
CA LEU A 306 -14.43 5.76 -16.92
C LEU A 306 -15.75 5.51 -17.69
N ALA A 307 -16.51 4.47 -17.33
CA ALA A 307 -17.84 4.24 -17.88
C ALA A 307 -18.84 5.33 -17.46
N VAL A 308 -18.77 5.83 -16.23
CA VAL A 308 -19.55 6.99 -15.78
C VAL A 308 -19.14 8.24 -16.54
N GLU A 309 -17.84 8.50 -16.68
CA GLU A 309 -17.31 9.61 -17.46
C GLU A 309 -17.79 9.55 -18.93
N LYS A 310 -17.70 8.38 -19.57
CA LYS A 310 -18.20 8.16 -20.94
C LYS A 310 -19.67 8.54 -21.07
N ARG A 311 -20.53 8.08 -20.15
CA ARG A 311 -21.97 8.40 -20.17
C ARG A 311 -22.20 9.91 -20.04
N PHE A 312 -21.44 10.58 -19.18
CA PHE A 312 -21.50 12.02 -19.00
C PHE A 312 -21.06 12.76 -20.27
N LYS A 313 -19.93 12.35 -20.91
CA LYS A 313 -19.49 12.95 -22.17
C LYS A 313 -20.44 12.67 -23.34
N GLN A 314 -21.11 11.51 -23.35
CA GLN A 314 -22.18 11.22 -24.31
C GLN A 314 -23.41 12.12 -24.12
N ASP A 315 -23.77 12.42 -22.88
CA ASP A 315 -24.90 13.31 -22.58
C ASP A 315 -24.62 14.74 -23.05
N LYS A 316 -23.36 15.20 -22.97
CA LYS A 316 -22.91 16.52 -23.48
C LYS A 316 -23.03 16.68 -25.00
N LEU A 317 -23.20 15.62 -25.76
CA LEU A 317 -23.49 15.70 -27.20
C LEU A 317 -24.92 16.10 -27.53
N LYS A 318 -25.84 16.04 -26.54
CA LYS A 318 -27.24 16.43 -26.73
C LYS A 318 -27.38 17.96 -26.64
N PRO A 319 -28.40 18.52 -27.31
CA PRO A 319 -28.79 19.91 -27.06
C PRO A 319 -29.14 20.14 -25.58
N SER A 320 -28.80 21.28 -25.03
CA SER A 320 -29.35 21.71 -23.73
C SER A 320 -30.74 22.28 -23.96
N LEU A 321 -31.72 21.78 -23.23
CA LEU A 321 -33.09 22.27 -23.22
C LEU A 321 -33.51 22.36 -21.75
N ASN A 322 -33.60 23.60 -21.24
CA ASN A 322 -34.00 23.85 -19.86
C ASN A 322 -35.34 24.57 -19.87
N VAL A 323 -36.28 24.06 -19.09
CA VAL A 323 -37.58 24.69 -18.82
C VAL A 323 -37.54 25.25 -17.41
N ASN A 324 -37.85 26.53 -17.29
CA ASN A 324 -37.92 27.23 -16.02
C ASN A 324 -39.35 27.65 -15.79
N TYR A 325 -39.88 27.43 -14.61
CA TYR A 325 -41.18 27.90 -14.17
C TYR A 325 -41.02 28.58 -12.82
N ASN A 326 -41.47 29.85 -12.75
CA ASN A 326 -41.33 30.73 -11.60
C ASN A 326 -42.68 31.29 -11.19
N PRO A 327 -43.40 30.69 -10.21
CA PRO A 327 -44.50 31.34 -9.57
C PRO A 327 -44.01 32.55 -8.78
N LEU A 328 -44.79 33.64 -8.84
CA LEU A 328 -44.50 34.96 -8.28
C LEU A 328 -45.53 35.31 -7.23
N PHE A 329 -45.07 35.88 -6.11
CA PHE A 329 -45.94 36.24 -4.98
C PHE A 329 -45.62 37.66 -4.52
N ASN A 330 -46.67 38.46 -4.30
CA ASN A 330 -46.47 39.76 -3.65
C ASN A 330 -46.06 39.54 -2.18
N ALA A 331 -45.02 40.21 -1.70
CA ALA A 331 -44.54 40.06 -0.34
C ALA A 331 -45.57 40.41 0.73
N GLU A 332 -46.54 41.28 0.42
CA GLU A 332 -47.66 41.61 1.33
C GLU A 332 -48.69 40.48 1.47
N ASN A 333 -48.94 39.71 0.40
CA ASN A 333 -50.05 38.73 0.34
C ASN A 333 -49.56 37.42 -0.32
N ILE A 334 -48.80 36.62 0.40
CA ILE A 334 -48.28 35.34 -0.08
C ILE A 334 -49.40 34.33 -0.39
N ASN A 335 -50.59 34.50 0.20
CA ASN A 335 -51.72 33.58 0.05
C ASN A 335 -52.62 33.84 -1.17
N MET A 336 -52.46 34.95 -1.90
CA MET A 336 -53.32 35.26 -3.03
C MET A 336 -52.59 35.12 -4.38
N GLY A 337 -52.87 34.05 -5.08
CA GLY A 337 -52.84 34.06 -6.52
C GLY A 337 -51.61 33.53 -7.22
N TYR A 338 -51.07 32.37 -6.83
CA TYR A 338 -50.12 31.63 -7.67
C TYR A 338 -50.72 31.25 -9.04
N GLN A 339 -52.03 31.33 -9.22
CA GLN A 339 -52.69 30.92 -10.45
C GLN A 339 -52.54 31.92 -11.60
N ASN A 340 -52.28 33.22 -11.32
CA ASN A 340 -52.22 34.26 -12.34
C ASN A 340 -50.85 34.98 -12.46
N ASN A 341 -49.93 34.76 -11.52
CA ASN A 341 -48.65 35.44 -11.49
C ASN A 341 -47.51 34.44 -11.65
N TYR A 342 -46.96 34.32 -12.83
CA TYR A 342 -45.85 33.42 -13.11
C TYR A 342 -44.97 33.96 -14.23
N LYS A 343 -43.75 33.50 -14.22
CA LYS A 343 -42.77 33.68 -15.30
C LYS A 343 -42.31 32.30 -15.73
N TRP A 344 -42.37 32.01 -17.01
CA TRP A 344 -41.82 30.77 -17.53
C TRP A 344 -40.88 31.08 -18.70
N GLY A 345 -39.96 30.17 -18.95
CA GLY A 345 -39.03 30.31 -20.05
C GLY A 345 -38.45 28.98 -20.50
N VAL A 346 -38.09 28.93 -21.74
CA VAL A 346 -37.38 27.80 -22.35
C VAL A 346 -36.06 28.30 -22.87
N THR A 347 -34.97 27.67 -22.45
CA THR A 347 -33.64 27.96 -22.93
C THR A 347 -33.11 26.77 -23.72
N VAL A 348 -32.77 27.01 -25.00
CA VAL A 348 -32.19 26.03 -25.89
C VAL A 348 -30.75 26.44 -26.22
N GLY A 349 -29.82 25.52 -26.07
CA GLY A 349 -28.41 25.74 -26.46
C GLY A 349 -27.87 24.49 -27.17
N PHE A 350 -27.21 24.72 -28.29
CA PHE A 350 -26.58 23.62 -29.05
C PHE A 350 -25.27 24.10 -29.73
N PRO A 351 -24.13 23.52 -29.37
CA PRO A 351 -22.88 23.82 -30.05
C PRO A 351 -22.90 23.24 -31.47
N ILE A 352 -22.83 24.09 -32.48
CA ILE A 352 -23.03 23.68 -33.89
C ILE A 352 -22.02 22.60 -34.33
N PHE A 353 -20.74 22.72 -33.98
CA PHE A 353 -19.69 21.82 -34.44
C PHE A 353 -19.41 20.64 -33.51
N LEU A 354 -19.77 20.72 -32.24
CA LEU A 354 -19.53 19.68 -31.20
C LEU A 354 -18.08 19.14 -31.15
N ARG A 355 -17.10 19.94 -31.59
CA ARG A 355 -15.69 19.49 -31.65
C ARG A 355 -15.13 19.12 -30.30
N LYS A 356 -15.41 19.95 -29.29
CA LYS A 356 -14.98 19.71 -27.91
C LYS A 356 -15.61 18.44 -27.33
N GLU A 357 -16.92 18.33 -27.45
CA GLU A 357 -17.70 17.23 -26.86
C GLU A 357 -17.36 15.89 -27.55
N ARG A 358 -17.16 15.89 -28.87
CA ARG A 358 -16.71 14.70 -29.65
C ARG A 358 -15.28 14.34 -29.28
N GLY A 359 -14.37 15.31 -29.16
CA GLY A 359 -12.97 15.10 -28.75
C GLY A 359 -12.90 14.52 -27.34
N ASP A 360 -13.62 15.09 -26.39
CA ASP A 360 -13.69 14.62 -24.99
C ASP A 360 -14.22 13.19 -24.90
N LEU A 361 -15.29 12.87 -25.66
CA LEU A 361 -15.82 11.50 -25.70
C LEU A 361 -14.81 10.52 -26.31
N GLN A 362 -14.13 10.92 -27.39
CA GLN A 362 -13.12 10.06 -28.01
C GLN A 362 -11.93 9.83 -27.08
N LEU A 363 -11.43 10.85 -26.38
CA LEU A 363 -10.40 10.71 -25.36
C LEU A 363 -10.82 9.76 -24.25
N THR A 364 -12.07 9.84 -23.78
CA THR A 364 -12.58 8.90 -22.75
C THR A 364 -12.67 7.47 -23.27
N LYS A 365 -13.06 7.26 -24.54
CA LYS A 365 -13.05 5.93 -25.17
C LYS A 365 -11.64 5.37 -25.26
N LEU A 366 -10.65 6.19 -25.64
CA LEU A 366 -9.25 5.79 -25.70
C LEU A 366 -8.72 5.43 -24.31
N LYS A 367 -9.03 6.23 -23.27
CA LYS A 367 -8.69 5.91 -21.88
C LYS A 367 -9.26 4.56 -21.42
N ILE A 368 -10.52 4.25 -21.80
CA ILE A 368 -11.14 2.94 -21.52
C ILE A 368 -10.34 1.83 -22.20
N ALA A 369 -10.02 1.98 -23.49
CA ALA A 369 -9.26 0.98 -24.24
C ALA A 369 -7.87 0.77 -23.62
N THR A 370 -7.13 1.84 -23.33
CA THR A 370 -5.81 1.77 -22.64
C THR A 370 -5.93 1.05 -21.30
N THR A 371 -6.88 1.46 -20.45
CA THR A 371 -7.07 0.83 -19.13
C THR A 371 -7.47 -0.64 -19.24
N THR A 372 -8.20 -1.01 -20.28
CA THR A 372 -8.54 -2.43 -20.56
C THR A 372 -7.30 -3.23 -20.93
N TYR A 373 -6.44 -2.69 -21.81
CA TYR A 373 -5.18 -3.35 -22.16
C TYR A 373 -4.21 -3.42 -20.96
N ASP A 374 -4.15 -2.37 -20.14
CA ASP A 374 -3.37 -2.37 -18.89
C ASP A 374 -3.84 -3.49 -17.94
N ASN A 375 -5.17 -3.66 -17.79
CA ASN A 375 -5.75 -4.73 -16.98
C ASN A 375 -5.40 -6.12 -17.50
N LEU A 376 -5.50 -6.33 -18.83
CA LEU A 376 -5.14 -7.60 -19.47
C LEU A 376 -3.65 -7.91 -19.30
N ASN A 377 -2.78 -6.92 -19.51
CA ASN A 377 -1.35 -7.07 -19.30
C ASN A 377 -1.04 -7.39 -17.85
N LYS A 378 -1.62 -6.62 -16.89
CA LYS A 378 -1.40 -6.84 -15.47
C LYS A 378 -1.87 -8.22 -15.01
N ARG A 379 -2.99 -8.70 -15.52
CA ARG A 379 -3.47 -10.05 -15.26
C ARG A 379 -2.46 -11.12 -15.72
N ASN A 380 -1.91 -10.97 -16.94
CA ASN A 380 -0.91 -11.89 -17.47
C ASN A 380 0.40 -11.83 -16.66
N GLU A 381 0.86 -10.63 -16.28
CA GLU A 381 2.03 -10.45 -15.41
C GLU A 381 1.85 -11.16 -14.07
N LEU A 382 0.70 -10.97 -13.41
CA LEU A 382 0.40 -11.62 -12.13
C LEU A 382 0.35 -13.14 -12.27
N MET A 383 -0.31 -13.66 -13.33
CA MET A 383 -0.38 -15.08 -13.61
C MET A 383 1.03 -15.69 -13.77
N ASN A 384 1.88 -15.06 -14.58
CA ASN A 384 3.24 -15.55 -14.80
C ASN A 384 4.11 -15.40 -13.55
N LYS A 385 3.94 -14.31 -12.78
CA LYS A 385 4.64 -14.12 -11.53
C LYS A 385 4.30 -15.21 -10.51
N VAL A 386 3.01 -15.52 -10.34
CA VAL A 386 2.57 -16.61 -9.45
C VAL A 386 3.17 -17.94 -9.88
N LYS A 387 3.10 -18.29 -11.17
CA LYS A 387 3.68 -19.54 -11.68
C LYS A 387 5.18 -19.61 -11.44
N SER A 388 5.90 -18.51 -11.69
CA SER A 388 7.35 -18.43 -11.46
C SER A 388 7.71 -18.62 -9.98
N THR A 389 7.04 -17.88 -9.08
CA THR A 389 7.34 -17.94 -7.64
C THR A 389 7.01 -19.30 -7.03
N VAL A 390 5.93 -19.93 -7.44
CA VAL A 390 5.58 -21.30 -7.01
C VAL A 390 6.62 -22.31 -7.53
N ASN A 391 7.07 -22.17 -8.77
CA ASN A 391 8.13 -23.03 -9.32
C ASN A 391 9.46 -22.84 -8.57
N GLU A 392 9.85 -21.59 -8.29
CA GLU A 392 11.06 -21.27 -7.50
C GLU A 392 10.99 -21.88 -6.09
N TYR A 393 9.85 -21.72 -5.41
CA TYR A 393 9.61 -22.30 -4.08
C TYR A 393 9.81 -23.83 -4.08
N ASN A 394 9.18 -24.53 -5.02
CA ASN A 394 9.27 -25.99 -5.12
C ASN A 394 10.71 -26.43 -5.45
N THR A 395 11.37 -25.76 -6.39
CA THR A 395 12.76 -26.07 -6.75
C THR A 395 13.70 -25.89 -5.56
N TYR A 396 13.60 -24.76 -4.82
CA TYR A 396 14.43 -24.56 -3.64
C TYR A 396 14.11 -25.58 -2.52
N LYS A 397 12.87 -26.01 -2.36
CA LYS A 397 12.50 -27.07 -1.42
C LYS A 397 13.21 -28.38 -1.76
N GLU A 398 13.23 -28.78 -3.03
CA GLU A 398 13.96 -29.95 -3.50
C GLU A 398 15.47 -29.81 -3.29
N GLN A 399 16.04 -28.64 -3.62
CA GLN A 399 17.45 -28.34 -3.41
C GLN A 399 17.84 -28.42 -1.93
N ILE A 400 17.02 -27.94 -1.01
CA ILE A 400 17.25 -28.05 0.44
C ILE A 400 17.33 -29.52 0.85
N ALA A 401 16.41 -30.36 0.38
CA ALA A 401 16.39 -31.79 0.72
C ALA A 401 17.65 -32.52 0.27
N VAL A 402 18.18 -32.18 -0.92
CA VAL A 402 19.44 -32.73 -1.44
C VAL A 402 20.64 -32.15 -0.71
N TYR A 403 20.68 -30.84 -0.56
CA TYR A 403 21.89 -30.14 -0.05
C TYR A 403 22.08 -30.33 1.46
N SER A 404 21.01 -30.54 2.22
CA SER A 404 21.10 -30.92 3.64
C SER A 404 21.86 -32.24 3.84
N LYS A 405 21.65 -33.22 2.94
CA LYS A 405 22.42 -34.47 2.95
C LYS A 405 23.90 -34.23 2.61
N ASN A 406 24.18 -33.29 1.67
CA ASN A 406 25.55 -32.92 1.33
C ASN A 406 26.29 -32.28 2.52
N VAL A 407 25.64 -31.40 3.27
CA VAL A 407 26.23 -30.79 4.48
C VAL A 407 26.60 -31.86 5.49
N ILE A 408 25.73 -32.83 5.74
CA ILE A 408 26.02 -33.98 6.63
C ILE A 408 27.22 -34.81 6.11
N ASN A 409 27.31 -35.00 4.79
CA ASN A 409 28.45 -35.73 4.20
C ASN A 409 29.75 -34.94 4.32
N TYR A 410 29.74 -33.60 4.09
CA TYR A 410 30.93 -32.76 4.28
C TYR A 410 31.34 -32.71 5.76
N GLU A 411 30.40 -32.69 6.69
CA GLU A 411 30.68 -32.78 8.12
C GLU A 411 31.40 -34.10 8.45
N ARG A 412 30.84 -35.24 8.01
CA ARG A 412 31.45 -36.55 8.21
C ARG A 412 32.84 -36.64 7.62
N LEU A 413 33.03 -36.07 6.42
CA LEU A 413 34.32 -36.04 5.75
C LEU A 413 35.33 -35.23 6.57
N TRP A 414 34.95 -34.04 7.03
CA TRP A 414 35.78 -33.19 7.88
C TRP A 414 36.10 -33.85 9.22
N GLN A 415 35.14 -34.46 9.90
CA GLN A 415 35.34 -35.17 11.16
C GLN A 415 36.25 -36.39 11.01
N SER A 416 36.18 -37.11 9.90
CA SER A 416 37.10 -38.22 9.61
C SER A 416 38.52 -37.74 9.37
N GLU A 417 38.69 -36.64 8.58
CA GLU A 417 39.98 -36.01 8.35
C GLU A 417 40.62 -35.46 9.64
N LYS A 418 39.79 -34.89 10.53
CA LYS A 418 40.24 -34.44 11.85
C LYS A 418 40.84 -35.59 12.66
N ARG A 419 40.21 -36.76 12.65
CA ARG A 419 40.73 -37.94 13.36
C ARG A 419 42.06 -38.41 12.78
N LEU A 420 42.22 -38.44 11.44
CA LEU A 420 43.47 -38.78 10.78
C LEU A 420 44.56 -37.74 11.09
N PHE A 421 44.22 -36.46 11.14
CA PHE A 421 45.16 -35.41 11.51
C PHE A 421 45.63 -35.54 12.97
N ASP A 422 44.69 -35.82 13.88
CA ASP A 422 44.98 -36.00 15.33
C ASP A 422 45.83 -37.25 15.60
N SER A 423 45.75 -38.30 14.74
CA SER A 423 46.62 -39.49 14.78
C SER A 423 47.93 -39.32 14.01
N GLY A 424 48.17 -38.18 13.37
CA GLY A 424 49.38 -37.92 12.59
C GLY A 424 49.41 -38.53 11.19
N GLU A 425 48.29 -39.08 10.72
CA GLU A 425 48.12 -39.71 9.40
C GLU A 425 47.65 -38.77 8.30
N SER A 426 47.44 -37.48 8.61
CA SER A 426 47.03 -36.47 7.65
C SER A 426 47.80 -35.17 7.79
N SER A 427 47.78 -34.33 6.74
CA SER A 427 48.44 -33.04 6.69
C SER A 427 47.52 -31.89 7.14
N LEU A 428 48.13 -30.78 7.59
CA LEU A 428 47.39 -29.55 7.93
C LEU A 428 46.62 -29.02 6.73
N PHE A 429 47.17 -29.12 5.51
CA PHE A 429 46.51 -28.74 4.26
C PHE A 429 45.18 -29.51 4.04
N MET A 430 45.19 -30.84 4.25
CA MET A 430 44.00 -31.67 4.03
C MET A 430 42.89 -31.33 5.01
N ILE A 431 43.17 -31.21 6.30
CA ILE A 431 42.13 -30.87 7.29
C ILE A 431 41.58 -29.47 7.04
N ASN A 432 42.40 -28.47 6.69
CA ASN A 432 41.99 -27.12 6.34
C ASN A 432 41.07 -27.10 5.11
N SER A 433 41.41 -27.90 4.07
CA SER A 433 40.61 -28.05 2.86
C SER A 433 39.22 -28.65 3.12
N ARG A 434 39.17 -29.72 3.94
CA ARG A 434 37.88 -30.37 4.31
C ARG A 434 36.99 -29.47 5.17
N GLU A 435 37.59 -28.75 6.12
CA GLU A 435 36.86 -27.78 6.94
C GLU A 435 36.32 -26.64 6.09
N MET A 436 37.10 -26.06 5.18
CA MET A 436 36.62 -25.02 4.27
C MET A 436 35.44 -25.51 3.43
N SER A 437 35.50 -26.76 2.93
CA SER A 437 34.41 -27.36 2.17
C SER A 437 33.14 -27.49 3.00
N TYR A 438 33.28 -27.89 4.29
CA TYR A 438 32.14 -27.98 5.22
C TYR A 438 31.56 -26.61 5.53
N ILE A 439 32.35 -25.59 5.84
CA ILE A 439 31.89 -24.22 6.08
C ILE A 439 31.15 -23.67 4.86
N ASN A 440 31.73 -23.82 3.66
CA ASN A 440 31.10 -23.36 2.42
C ASN A 440 29.77 -24.09 2.16
N ALA A 441 29.68 -25.38 2.50
CA ALA A 441 28.46 -26.14 2.38
C ALA A 441 27.36 -25.63 3.33
N GLN A 442 27.70 -25.28 4.57
CA GLN A 442 26.75 -24.70 5.53
C GLN A 442 26.23 -23.33 5.05
N ILE A 443 27.14 -22.45 4.61
CA ILE A 443 26.78 -21.12 4.05
C ILE A 443 25.86 -21.31 2.85
N LYS A 444 26.17 -22.23 1.95
CA LYS A 444 25.36 -22.51 0.76
C LYS A 444 23.98 -23.05 1.11
N LEU A 445 23.87 -23.91 2.12
CA LEU A 445 22.58 -24.38 2.60
C LEU A 445 21.73 -23.20 3.15
N ASN A 446 22.33 -22.34 3.97
CA ASN A 446 21.65 -21.12 4.48
C ASN A 446 21.14 -20.22 3.35
N GLU A 447 21.94 -20.04 2.29
CA GLU A 447 21.51 -19.26 1.11
C GLU A 447 20.31 -19.91 0.42
N ILE A 448 20.29 -21.24 0.22
CA ILE A 448 19.20 -21.95 -0.42
C ILE A 448 17.92 -21.87 0.45
N ILE A 449 18.05 -22.03 1.76
CA ILE A 449 16.94 -21.85 2.73
C ILE A 449 16.39 -20.42 2.64
N ASN A 450 17.25 -19.41 2.63
CA ASN A 450 16.83 -18.02 2.50
C ASN A 450 16.09 -17.75 1.18
N LYS A 451 16.59 -18.30 0.06
CA LYS A 451 15.91 -18.21 -1.25
C LYS A 451 14.55 -18.87 -1.24
N ASN A 452 14.40 -20.03 -0.57
CA ASN A 452 13.12 -20.71 -0.41
C ASN A 452 12.13 -19.85 0.39
N LYS A 453 12.57 -19.28 1.53
CA LYS A 453 11.75 -18.39 2.37
C LYS A 453 11.31 -17.13 1.62
N LYS A 454 12.23 -16.54 0.84
CA LYS A 454 11.89 -15.40 -0.01
C LYS A 454 10.92 -15.79 -1.13
N ALA A 455 11.07 -16.96 -1.75
CA ALA A 455 10.16 -17.45 -2.78
C ALA A 455 8.74 -17.71 -2.21
N ALA A 456 8.63 -18.20 -0.97
CA ALA A 456 7.34 -18.32 -0.27
C ALA A 456 6.67 -16.94 -0.09
N LEU A 457 7.41 -15.96 0.42
CA LEU A 457 6.93 -14.60 0.60
C LEU A 457 6.57 -13.94 -0.76
N ASP A 458 7.37 -14.19 -1.81
CA ASP A 458 7.11 -13.73 -3.18
C ASP A 458 5.80 -14.31 -3.74
N ALA A 459 5.50 -15.56 -3.43
CA ALA A 459 4.24 -16.21 -3.80
C ALA A 459 3.06 -15.58 -3.07
N GLU A 460 3.12 -15.41 -1.74
CA GLU A 460 2.08 -14.77 -0.93
C GLU A 460 1.79 -13.33 -1.41
N TYR A 461 2.84 -12.58 -1.71
CA TYR A 461 2.73 -11.23 -2.29
C TYR A 461 2.08 -11.25 -3.68
N SER A 462 2.47 -12.20 -4.53
CA SER A 462 1.94 -12.34 -5.88
C SER A 462 0.47 -12.74 -5.91
N PHE A 463 -0.05 -13.34 -4.85
CA PHE A 463 -1.47 -13.59 -4.62
C PHE A 463 -2.18 -12.39 -3.98
N GLY A 464 -1.46 -11.39 -3.48
CA GLY A 464 -2.03 -10.24 -2.78
C GLY A 464 -2.54 -10.56 -1.38
N LEU A 465 -2.00 -11.58 -0.72
CA LEU A 465 -2.53 -12.14 0.53
C LEU A 465 -1.83 -11.66 1.80
N LEU A 466 -0.69 -10.97 1.73
CA LEU A 466 0.10 -10.62 2.92
C LEU A 466 -0.69 -9.84 3.98
N ASN A 467 -1.53 -8.90 3.57
CA ASN A 467 -2.39 -8.15 4.50
C ASN A 467 -3.42 -9.03 5.23
N THR A 468 -3.77 -10.20 4.70
CA THR A 468 -4.74 -11.13 5.28
C THR A 468 -4.08 -12.21 6.12
N ILE A 469 -2.81 -12.52 5.85
CA ILE A 469 -2.04 -13.54 6.55
C ILE A 469 -1.43 -12.97 7.83
N TYR A 470 -0.92 -11.77 7.75
CA TYR A 470 -0.29 -11.00 8.82
C TYR A 470 -1.15 -9.78 9.19
#